data_d49e7db7beb6676be05b0d4677930d43
#
_entry.id   d49e7db7beb6676be05b0d4677930d43
#
_cell.length_a   1.000
_cell.length_b   1.000
_cell.length_c   1.000
_cell.angle_alpha   90.00
_cell.angle_beta   90.00
_cell.angle_gamma   90.00
#
_symmetry.space_group_name_H-M   'P 1'
#
loop_
_entity.id
_entity.type
_entity.pdbx_description
1 polymer ?
#
loop_
_entity_poly.entity_id
_entity_poly.type
_entity_poly.pdbx_seq_one_letter_code
_entity_poly.pdbx_strand_id
1 'polypeptide(L)'
;MRSKRDIACAAILAILVAGCASPTPSPSAAPSASAAVSPSATTSASAQASGAPASAVPAGSASADHPIASSGSIAVQDTDGSLSIVATDGSSHLVSDTSKGQFGFPSWSPDGSRIAVVRSDGTNTAVVVFDAADVATGPVEPTVIFLRPNAAPFYVYWTPDGRSVSFLVNENDKLSLRVAPADGSAPIDGSGDGSLVRSGDPLYFDWLNGDRLFAHIGTGDDGFLGEIAADGTAKGASLKAPGDFRTAIVSADHESIAFVRGAIGGPGKVVVSRRDGSNEHSMTVYGQTALTFDPKGGSVASIASATKEGAAGFPLGPLKLIDATSGDVRTLIDGLVVAFWWSPDGKTIAALRVQPSIVSATPSGAPSQEPDTEVRLIFADVASGKTLSQPIVRPAERFVSSLLAYFDQYALSHRLWAPDSSSILMPEIDEGGNTHVIVRYADGSDPIQLDGDFGFWSP
;
A
#
# COMPACT_ATOMS: atom_id res chain seq x y z
N MET A 1 7.38 9.52 -30.96
CA MET A 1 6.73 9.99 -29.73
C MET A 1 5.99 8.78 -29.17
N ARG A 2 6.48 8.15 -28.11
CA ARG A 2 5.80 7.04 -27.45
C ARG A 2 4.57 7.60 -26.71
N SER A 3 3.47 6.93 -26.81
CA SER A 3 2.22 7.30 -26.16
C SER A 3 2.41 7.25 -24.63
N LYS A 4 1.76 8.13 -23.86
CA LYS A 4 1.73 8.07 -22.39
C LYS A 4 1.13 6.73 -21.86
N ARG A 5 0.43 5.98 -22.71
CA ARG A 5 -0.05 4.60 -22.47
C ARG A 5 1.09 3.60 -22.27
N ASP A 6 2.21 3.78 -22.98
CA ASP A 6 3.35 2.86 -22.93
C ASP A 6 4.16 3.04 -21.64
N ILE A 7 4.03 4.20 -20.97
CA ILE A 7 4.84 4.58 -19.82
C ILE A 7 4.33 3.87 -18.53
N ALA A 8 3.03 3.76 -18.31
CA ALA A 8 2.50 3.12 -17.09
C ALA A 8 2.72 1.60 -17.10
N CYS A 9 2.49 0.94 -18.24
CA CYS A 9 2.82 -0.50 -18.37
C CYS A 9 4.33 -0.72 -18.37
N ALA A 10 5.11 0.20 -18.96
CA ALA A 10 6.58 0.15 -18.93
C ALA A 10 7.16 0.43 -17.54
N ALA A 11 6.49 1.23 -16.68
CA ALA A 11 6.92 1.45 -15.29
C ALA A 11 6.77 0.19 -14.45
N ILE A 12 5.66 -0.55 -14.59
CA ILE A 12 5.48 -1.86 -13.94
C ILE A 12 6.52 -2.84 -14.48
N LEU A 13 6.76 -2.87 -15.78
CA LEU A 13 7.76 -3.75 -16.40
C LEU A 13 9.20 -3.30 -16.08
N ALA A 14 9.48 -1.99 -15.99
CA ALA A 14 10.79 -1.47 -15.59
C ALA A 14 11.13 -1.77 -14.13
N ILE A 15 10.13 -1.74 -13.24
CA ILE A 15 10.27 -2.24 -11.86
C ILE A 15 10.52 -3.76 -11.89
N LEU A 16 9.87 -4.50 -12.80
CA LEU A 16 10.05 -5.93 -13.00
C LEU A 16 11.43 -6.30 -13.54
N VAL A 17 12.03 -5.47 -14.38
CA VAL A 17 13.34 -5.77 -15.07
C VAL A 17 14.54 -5.17 -14.32
N ALA A 18 14.40 -4.05 -13.60
CA ALA A 18 15.48 -3.44 -12.82
C ALA A 18 15.98 -4.30 -11.63
N GLY A 19 15.20 -5.32 -11.23
CA GLY A 19 15.58 -6.27 -10.18
C GLY A 19 16.71 -7.23 -10.54
N CYS A 20 17.23 -7.23 -11.77
CA CYS A 20 18.35 -8.10 -12.17
C CYS A 20 19.74 -7.50 -11.97
N ALA A 21 19.84 -6.25 -11.52
CA ALA A 21 21.11 -5.61 -11.19
C ALA A 21 21.21 -5.41 -9.68
N SER A 22 22.13 -6.10 -9.03
CA SER A 22 22.43 -5.89 -7.61
C SER A 22 22.75 -4.41 -7.35
N PRO A 23 22.01 -3.70 -6.51
CA PRO A 23 22.38 -2.34 -6.16
C PRO A 23 23.51 -2.38 -5.13
N THR A 24 24.65 -1.81 -5.49
CA THR A 24 25.54 -1.21 -4.50
C THR A 24 24.78 -0.07 -3.81
N PRO A 25 24.85 0.08 -2.50
CA PRO A 25 24.14 1.15 -1.82
C PRO A 25 24.77 2.49 -2.19
N SER A 26 24.05 3.30 -2.96
CA SER A 26 24.32 4.73 -3.14
C SER A 26 23.26 5.52 -2.39
N PRO A 27 23.62 6.63 -1.74
CA PRO A 27 22.70 7.41 -0.93
C PRO A 27 21.57 7.99 -1.79
N SER A 28 20.35 7.72 -1.38
CA SER A 28 19.14 8.21 -2.02
C SER A 28 19.06 9.73 -1.90
N ALA A 29 19.12 10.39 -3.04
CA ALA A 29 18.81 11.81 -3.15
C ALA A 29 17.29 12.01 -3.04
N ALA A 30 16.90 12.96 -2.22
CA ALA A 30 15.52 13.46 -2.13
C ALA A 30 15.04 13.95 -3.51
N PRO A 31 13.75 13.82 -3.84
CA PRO A 31 13.23 14.33 -5.11
C PRO A 31 13.30 15.87 -5.12
N SER A 32 14.12 16.40 -5.99
CA SER A 32 14.20 17.82 -6.28
C SER A 32 12.95 18.28 -7.02
N ALA A 33 12.34 19.34 -6.54
CA ALA A 33 11.25 20.05 -7.20
C ALA A 33 11.66 20.44 -8.63
N SER A 34 10.91 20.00 -9.63
CA SER A 34 11.10 20.37 -11.03
C SER A 34 10.33 21.64 -11.36
N ALA A 35 11.02 22.57 -11.96
CA ALA A 35 10.54 23.88 -12.35
C ALA A 35 9.48 23.81 -13.47
N ALA A 36 8.54 24.73 -13.40
CA ALA A 36 7.51 25.00 -14.39
C ALA A 36 8.08 25.36 -15.77
N VAL A 37 7.53 24.79 -16.82
CA VAL A 37 7.68 25.28 -18.19
C VAL A 37 6.28 25.43 -18.81
N SER A 38 5.97 26.66 -19.20
CA SER A 38 4.72 27.06 -19.90
C SER A 38 4.56 26.45 -21.28
N PRO A 39 3.34 26.30 -21.77
CA PRO A 39 3.04 25.65 -23.04
C PRO A 39 3.10 26.60 -24.22
N SER A 40 3.65 26.14 -25.33
CA SER A 40 3.40 26.71 -26.66
C SER A 40 2.51 25.77 -27.47
N ALA A 41 1.38 26.30 -27.91
CA ALA A 41 0.43 25.66 -28.78
C ALA A 41 0.97 25.58 -30.21
N THR A 42 0.78 24.44 -30.86
CA THR A 42 0.69 24.36 -32.32
C THR A 42 -0.28 23.24 -32.74
N THR A 43 -1.23 23.63 -33.54
CA THR A 43 -2.27 22.85 -34.22
C THR A 43 -1.70 21.97 -35.33
N SER A 44 -2.24 20.78 -35.53
CA SER A 44 -2.87 20.28 -36.76
C SER A 44 -2.81 18.77 -36.99
N ALA A 45 -3.95 18.29 -37.37
CA ALA A 45 -4.28 17.28 -38.38
C ALA A 45 -4.45 15.82 -38.03
N SER A 46 -5.69 15.39 -38.28
CA SER A 46 -6.28 14.05 -38.32
C SER A 46 -5.48 13.02 -39.12
N ALA A 47 -5.45 11.81 -38.60
CA ALA A 47 -5.50 10.58 -39.39
C ALA A 47 -6.27 9.51 -38.61
N GLN A 48 -7.43 9.11 -39.16
CA GLN A 48 -8.20 7.96 -38.71
C GLN A 48 -7.42 6.67 -38.95
N ALA A 49 -7.31 5.87 -37.91
CA ALA A 49 -7.04 4.45 -38.04
C ALA A 49 -8.04 3.69 -37.17
N SER A 50 -8.98 3.01 -37.83
CA SER A 50 -9.97 2.16 -37.23
C SER A 50 -9.33 0.83 -36.79
N GLY A 51 -9.40 0.57 -35.53
CA GLY A 51 -9.14 -0.70 -34.88
C GLY A 51 -9.71 -0.58 -33.47
N ALA A 52 -10.88 -1.15 -33.23
CA ALA A 52 -11.54 -1.02 -31.95
C ALA A 52 -10.73 -1.75 -30.86
N PRO A 53 -10.22 -1.07 -29.84
CA PRO A 53 -9.74 -1.71 -28.63
C PRO A 53 -10.94 -2.19 -27.81
N ALA A 54 -10.79 -3.30 -27.10
CA ALA A 54 -11.77 -3.76 -26.14
C ALA A 54 -12.15 -2.57 -25.23
N SER A 55 -13.42 -2.17 -25.29
CA SER A 55 -13.94 -1.02 -24.57
C SER A 55 -13.71 -1.20 -23.08
N ALA A 56 -13.03 -0.23 -22.47
CA ALA A 56 -13.15 -0.03 -21.04
C ALA A 56 -14.64 0.30 -20.78
N VAL A 57 -15.27 -0.45 -19.87
CA VAL A 57 -16.62 -0.14 -19.42
C VAL A 57 -16.57 1.26 -18.81
N PRO A 58 -17.40 2.22 -19.26
CA PRO A 58 -17.44 3.53 -18.63
C PRO A 58 -17.81 3.36 -17.15
N ALA A 59 -17.04 3.96 -16.25
CA ALA A 59 -17.37 3.96 -14.84
C ALA A 59 -18.65 4.77 -14.61
N GLY A 60 -19.55 4.25 -13.79
CA GLY A 60 -20.75 4.94 -13.34
C GLY A 60 -20.38 6.05 -12.34
N SER A 61 -21.36 6.88 -12.02
CA SER A 61 -21.24 7.84 -10.91
C SER A 61 -22.00 7.30 -9.69
N ALA A 62 -21.47 7.53 -8.50
CA ALA A 62 -22.17 7.22 -7.26
C ALA A 62 -23.43 8.09 -7.11
N SER A 63 -24.45 7.55 -6.48
CA SER A 63 -25.67 8.27 -6.12
C SER A 63 -26.31 7.62 -4.88
N ALA A 64 -27.30 8.31 -4.28
CA ALA A 64 -28.04 7.76 -3.14
C ALA A 64 -28.77 6.44 -3.48
N ASP A 65 -29.18 6.26 -4.76
CA ASP A 65 -29.82 5.03 -5.22
C ASP A 65 -28.82 3.92 -5.57
N HIS A 66 -27.54 4.29 -5.79
CA HIS A 66 -26.42 3.39 -6.06
C HIS A 66 -25.22 3.80 -5.21
N PRO A 67 -25.22 3.51 -3.92
CA PRO A 67 -24.14 3.88 -3.01
C PRO A 67 -22.87 3.08 -3.32
N ILE A 68 -21.71 3.69 -3.02
CA ILE A 68 -20.37 3.09 -3.19
C ILE A 68 -20.21 1.86 -2.29
N ALA A 69 -20.75 1.94 -1.08
CA ALA A 69 -20.78 0.89 -0.06
C ALA A 69 -21.95 1.13 0.91
N SER A 70 -22.26 0.17 1.76
CA SER A 70 -23.35 0.29 2.75
C SER A 70 -22.97 1.17 3.95
N SER A 71 -21.68 1.41 4.18
CA SER A 71 -21.16 2.19 5.30
C SER A 71 -19.75 2.68 5.03
N GLY A 72 -19.29 3.62 5.85
CA GLY A 72 -17.94 4.17 5.80
C GLY A 72 -17.86 5.51 5.05
N SER A 73 -16.67 6.04 4.97
CA SER A 73 -16.31 7.22 4.17
C SER A 73 -14.91 7.02 3.60
N ILE A 74 -14.60 7.69 2.52
CA ILE A 74 -13.30 7.62 1.87
C ILE A 74 -12.56 8.94 2.11
N ALA A 75 -11.38 8.89 2.71
CA ALA A 75 -10.47 10.02 2.70
C ALA A 75 -9.72 10.01 1.36
N VAL A 76 -9.90 11.04 0.56
CA VAL A 76 -9.34 11.16 -0.79
C VAL A 76 -8.27 12.23 -0.81
N GLN A 77 -7.09 11.86 -1.27
CA GLN A 77 -6.07 12.80 -1.70
C GLN A 77 -6.35 13.17 -3.16
N ASP A 78 -6.68 14.44 -3.40
CA ASP A 78 -6.95 14.93 -4.74
C ASP A 78 -5.66 15.12 -5.56
N THR A 79 -5.79 15.22 -6.87
CA THR A 79 -4.64 15.31 -7.80
C THR A 79 -3.83 16.59 -7.62
N ASP A 80 -4.42 17.65 -7.08
CA ASP A 80 -3.72 18.90 -6.71
C ASP A 80 -3.03 18.83 -5.34
N GLY A 81 -3.30 17.77 -4.56
CA GLY A 81 -2.79 17.55 -3.22
C GLY A 81 -3.70 18.09 -2.11
N SER A 82 -4.92 18.52 -2.42
CA SER A 82 -5.96 18.79 -1.41
C SER A 82 -6.46 17.49 -0.79
N LEU A 83 -7.18 17.60 0.33
CA LEU A 83 -7.78 16.47 1.03
C LEU A 83 -9.28 16.63 1.11
N SER A 84 -10.00 15.60 0.69
CA SER A 84 -11.47 15.54 0.72
C SER A 84 -11.96 14.28 1.44
N ILE A 85 -13.19 14.30 1.92
CA ILE A 85 -13.93 13.10 2.34
C ILE A 85 -15.09 12.86 1.38
N VAL A 86 -15.20 11.63 0.90
CA VAL A 86 -16.29 11.16 0.04
C VAL A 86 -17.18 10.21 0.85
N ALA A 87 -18.46 10.51 0.91
CA ALA A 87 -19.47 9.67 1.53
C ALA A 87 -19.91 8.52 0.61
N THR A 88 -20.64 7.56 1.13
CA THR A 88 -21.10 6.39 0.37
C THR A 88 -22.07 6.73 -0.78
N ASP A 89 -22.75 7.86 -0.73
CA ASP A 89 -23.59 8.37 -1.82
C ASP A 89 -22.80 9.14 -2.91
N GLY A 90 -21.48 9.22 -2.76
CA GLY A 90 -20.60 9.95 -3.66
C GLY A 90 -20.50 11.45 -3.39
N SER A 91 -21.22 11.98 -2.41
CA SER A 91 -21.04 13.38 -2.00
C SER A 91 -19.63 13.60 -1.43
N SER A 92 -18.98 14.69 -1.83
CA SER A 92 -17.61 15.03 -1.42
C SER A 92 -17.59 16.32 -0.60
N HIS A 93 -16.78 16.33 0.46
CA HIS A 93 -16.53 17.49 1.30
C HIS A 93 -15.04 17.79 1.36
N LEU A 94 -14.65 19.01 1.04
CA LEU A 94 -13.26 19.46 1.15
C LEU A 94 -12.87 19.58 2.62
N VAL A 95 -11.83 18.84 3.04
CA VAL A 95 -11.23 18.90 4.37
C VAL A 95 -10.26 20.07 4.48
N SER A 96 -9.34 20.15 3.50
CA SER A 96 -8.35 21.22 3.43
C SER A 96 -7.83 21.37 2.01
N ASP A 97 -7.71 22.62 1.58
CA ASP A 97 -7.17 22.97 0.27
C ASP A 97 -5.64 23.14 0.29
N THR A 98 -5.07 23.33 -0.89
CA THR A 98 -3.62 23.46 -1.10
C THR A 98 -3.03 24.77 -0.53
N SER A 99 -3.85 25.74 -0.08
CA SER A 99 -3.35 26.94 0.60
C SER A 99 -2.69 26.65 1.94
N LYS A 100 -3.00 25.47 2.51
CA LYS A 100 -2.42 24.95 3.76
C LYS A 100 -1.27 23.97 3.54
N GLY A 101 -0.96 23.63 2.30
CA GLY A 101 0.01 22.65 1.88
C GLY A 101 -0.62 21.50 1.10
N GLN A 102 0.22 20.59 0.63
CA GLN A 102 -0.21 19.35 -0.02
C GLN A 102 -0.31 18.23 1.00
N PHE A 103 -1.37 17.44 0.91
CA PHE A 103 -1.65 16.32 1.80
C PHE A 103 -1.35 15.00 1.09
N GLY A 104 -0.87 14.00 1.85
CA GLY A 104 -0.53 12.69 1.30
C GLY A 104 -0.79 11.55 2.27
N PHE A 105 -1.30 10.45 1.74
CA PHE A 105 -1.51 9.19 2.46
C PHE A 105 -2.33 9.33 3.74
N PRO A 106 -3.61 9.75 3.66
CA PRO A 106 -4.47 9.88 4.81
C PRO A 106 -4.75 8.51 5.44
N SER A 107 -4.62 8.41 6.75
CA SER A 107 -4.88 7.20 7.54
C SER A 107 -5.94 7.48 8.60
N TRP A 108 -7.01 6.71 8.59
CA TRP A 108 -8.10 6.80 9.56
C TRP A 108 -7.69 6.21 10.91
N SER A 109 -8.15 6.84 12.00
CA SER A 109 -8.05 6.23 13.34
C SER A 109 -8.89 4.94 13.42
N PRO A 110 -8.57 4.01 14.34
CA PRO A 110 -9.27 2.73 14.46
C PRO A 110 -10.79 2.85 14.69
N ASP A 111 -11.24 3.95 15.28
CA ASP A 111 -12.66 4.26 15.51
C ASP A 111 -13.32 5.11 14.42
N GLY A 112 -12.55 5.50 13.38
CA GLY A 112 -13.02 6.34 12.28
C GLY A 112 -13.27 7.81 12.65
N SER A 113 -12.95 8.25 13.87
CA SER A 113 -13.24 9.60 14.35
C SER A 113 -12.23 10.65 13.89
N ARG A 114 -11.03 10.23 13.47
CA ARG A 114 -9.93 11.13 13.08
C ARG A 114 -9.17 10.63 11.85
N ILE A 115 -8.47 11.57 11.20
CA ILE A 115 -7.60 11.29 10.05
C ILE A 115 -6.23 11.89 10.33
N ALA A 116 -5.20 11.04 10.33
CA ALA A 116 -3.82 11.49 10.34
C ALA A 116 -3.28 11.52 8.90
N VAL A 117 -2.50 12.54 8.56
CA VAL A 117 -2.00 12.73 7.20
C VAL A 117 -0.66 13.45 7.21
N VAL A 118 0.17 13.18 6.22
CA VAL A 118 1.39 13.95 5.97
C VAL A 118 1.02 15.21 5.21
N ARG A 119 1.47 16.39 5.71
CA ARG A 119 1.29 17.68 5.07
C ARG A 119 2.64 18.28 4.69
N SER A 120 2.78 18.76 3.46
CA SER A 120 3.97 19.47 2.98
C SER A 120 3.60 20.87 2.49
N ASP A 121 4.27 21.90 2.99
CA ASP A 121 4.12 23.29 2.53
C ASP A 121 5.20 23.70 1.52
N GLY A 122 6.00 22.73 1.03
CA GLY A 122 7.13 22.97 0.13
C GLY A 122 8.45 23.28 0.84
N THR A 123 8.40 23.63 2.11
CA THR A 123 9.58 23.90 2.96
C THR A 123 9.70 22.88 4.08
N ASN A 124 8.58 22.60 4.75
CA ASN A 124 8.49 21.68 5.86
C ASN A 124 7.49 20.57 5.58
N THR A 125 7.72 19.44 6.19
CA THR A 125 6.77 18.34 6.18
C THR A 125 6.37 18.01 7.61
N ALA A 126 5.08 17.87 7.84
CA ALA A 126 4.46 17.66 9.14
C ALA A 126 3.58 16.41 9.14
N VAL A 127 3.32 15.83 10.31
CA VAL A 127 2.17 14.95 10.53
C VAL A 127 1.10 15.76 11.24
N VAL A 128 -0.10 15.76 10.66
CA VAL A 128 -1.26 16.50 11.18
C VAL A 128 -2.45 15.58 11.36
N VAL A 129 -3.38 15.94 12.24
CA VAL A 129 -4.59 15.18 12.55
C VAL A 129 -5.81 16.07 12.40
N PHE A 130 -6.83 15.58 11.71
CA PHE A 130 -8.14 16.18 11.57
C PHE A 130 -9.17 15.38 12.35
N ASP A 131 -10.15 16.05 12.98
CA ASP A 131 -11.35 15.41 13.49
C ASP A 131 -12.38 15.24 12.37
N ALA A 132 -12.85 14.02 12.15
CA ALA A 132 -13.77 13.72 11.04
C ALA A 132 -15.13 14.42 11.20
N ALA A 133 -15.58 14.65 12.44
CA ALA A 133 -16.82 15.36 12.72
C ALA A 133 -16.76 16.87 12.31
N ASP A 134 -15.60 17.50 12.47
CA ASP A 134 -15.42 18.91 12.15
C ASP A 134 -15.38 19.12 10.63
N VAL A 135 -14.84 18.15 9.90
CA VAL A 135 -14.74 18.18 8.44
C VAL A 135 -16.11 18.26 7.76
N ALA A 136 -17.13 17.64 8.33
CA ALA A 136 -18.50 17.70 7.78
C ALA A 136 -19.06 19.13 7.71
N THR A 137 -18.43 20.09 8.40
CA THR A 137 -18.86 21.51 8.48
C THR A 137 -18.08 22.43 7.55
N GLY A 138 -17.01 21.95 6.89
CA GLY A 138 -16.16 22.70 5.94
C GLY A 138 -14.68 22.56 6.25
N PRO A 139 -13.80 23.29 5.57
CA PRO A 139 -12.37 23.24 5.79
C PRO A 139 -11.99 23.61 7.23
N VAL A 140 -11.15 22.76 7.86
CA VAL A 140 -10.73 22.92 9.25
C VAL A 140 -9.21 22.98 9.37
N GLU A 141 -8.72 23.65 10.43
CA GLU A 141 -7.30 23.61 10.77
C GLU A 141 -6.97 22.33 11.50
N PRO A 142 -5.95 21.59 11.04
CA PRO A 142 -5.55 20.35 11.70
C PRO A 142 -4.71 20.59 12.94
N THR A 143 -4.73 19.63 13.86
CA THR A 143 -3.75 19.56 14.95
C THR A 143 -2.42 19.06 14.41
N VAL A 144 -1.35 19.86 14.58
CA VAL A 144 0.02 19.45 14.23
C VAL A 144 0.59 18.61 15.36
N ILE A 145 0.98 17.37 15.06
CA ILE A 145 1.55 16.43 16.04
C ILE A 145 3.04 16.15 15.81
N PHE A 146 3.56 16.51 14.65
CA PHE A 146 4.98 16.46 14.33
C PHE A 146 5.33 17.54 13.31
N LEU A 147 6.39 18.27 13.56
CA LEU A 147 6.98 19.23 12.63
C LEU A 147 8.46 19.40 12.96
N ARG A 148 9.32 19.06 12.02
CA ARG A 148 10.77 19.24 12.17
C ARG A 148 11.40 19.67 10.86
N PRO A 149 12.24 20.72 10.83
CA PRO A 149 12.97 21.11 9.64
C PRO A 149 13.81 19.97 9.08
N ASN A 150 13.80 19.81 7.76
CA ASN A 150 14.55 18.78 7.01
C ASN A 150 14.20 17.32 7.37
N ALA A 151 13.08 17.08 8.04
CA ALA A 151 12.53 15.78 8.30
C ALA A 151 11.31 15.56 7.40
N ALA A 152 11.25 14.44 6.70
CA ALA A 152 10.11 14.07 5.87
C ALA A 152 9.45 12.82 6.46
N PRO A 153 8.40 12.98 7.28
CA PRO A 153 7.64 11.86 7.80
C PRO A 153 6.87 11.16 6.66
N PHE A 154 6.72 9.86 6.79
CA PHE A 154 5.94 9.02 5.89
C PHE A 154 5.44 7.78 6.64
N TYR A 155 4.61 6.95 6.01
CA TYR A 155 4.04 5.76 6.60
C TYR A 155 3.38 6.03 7.96
N VAL A 156 2.27 6.77 7.91
CA VAL A 156 1.47 7.12 9.10
C VAL A 156 0.62 5.93 9.52
N TYR A 157 0.73 5.51 10.79
CA TYR A 157 0.01 4.36 11.32
C TYR A 157 -0.48 4.63 12.76
N TRP A 158 -1.78 4.57 12.99
CA TRP A 158 -2.38 4.76 14.30
C TRP A 158 -2.03 3.63 15.26
N THR A 159 -1.87 3.94 16.55
CA THR A 159 -1.90 2.92 17.59
C THR A 159 -3.30 2.29 17.66
N PRO A 160 -3.43 1.00 18.01
CA PRO A 160 -4.73 0.32 18.08
C PRO A 160 -5.77 0.96 19.00
N ASP A 161 -5.33 1.70 20.02
CA ASP A 161 -6.19 2.45 20.93
C ASP A 161 -6.58 3.84 20.39
N GLY A 162 -6.07 4.23 19.23
CA GLY A 162 -6.33 5.51 18.57
C GLY A 162 -5.75 6.74 19.27
N ARG A 163 -4.92 6.57 20.33
CA ARG A 163 -4.41 7.72 21.12
C ARG A 163 -3.18 8.38 20.52
N SER A 164 -2.41 7.61 19.76
CA SER A 164 -1.17 8.09 19.17
C SER A 164 -1.05 7.68 17.71
N VAL A 165 -0.16 8.37 17.02
CA VAL A 165 0.19 8.09 15.63
C VAL A 165 1.68 7.77 15.58
N SER A 166 2.02 6.66 14.96
CA SER A 166 3.40 6.31 14.60
C SER A 166 3.68 6.69 13.15
N PHE A 167 4.91 7.03 12.87
CA PHE A 167 5.36 7.38 11.52
C PHE A 167 6.86 7.14 11.39
N LEU A 168 7.30 6.93 10.16
CA LEU A 168 8.71 6.80 9.83
C LEU A 168 9.27 8.15 9.39
N VAL A 169 10.51 8.44 9.75
CA VAL A 169 11.22 9.68 9.38
C VAL A 169 12.65 9.33 9.00
N ASN A 170 13.15 9.90 7.91
CA ASN A 170 14.57 9.86 7.62
C ASN A 170 15.29 10.94 8.45
N GLU A 171 16.12 10.54 9.38
CA GLU A 171 16.88 11.41 10.28
C GLU A 171 18.32 10.93 10.40
N ASN A 172 19.27 11.82 10.25
CA ASN A 172 20.69 11.53 10.40
C ASN A 172 21.14 10.30 9.58
N ASP A 173 20.70 10.22 8.34
CA ASP A 173 20.97 9.10 7.39
C ASP A 173 20.46 7.74 7.87
N LYS A 174 19.48 7.72 8.77
CA LYS A 174 18.82 6.51 9.26
C LYS A 174 17.30 6.67 9.25
N LEU A 175 16.64 5.57 9.03
CA LEU A 175 15.20 5.48 9.21
C LEU A 175 14.88 5.41 10.69
N SER A 176 13.99 6.27 11.16
CA SER A 176 13.56 6.36 12.55
C SER A 176 12.07 6.14 12.68
N LEU A 177 11.65 5.28 13.60
CA LEU A 177 10.26 5.14 14.03
C LEU A 177 10.00 6.11 15.19
N ARG A 178 8.97 6.95 15.02
CA ARG A 178 8.49 7.88 16.05
C ARG A 178 7.03 7.65 16.36
N VAL A 179 6.62 8.01 17.58
CA VAL A 179 5.23 7.98 18.05
C VAL A 179 4.90 9.31 18.70
N ALA A 180 3.80 9.94 18.26
CA ALA A 180 3.31 11.20 18.81
C ALA A 180 1.88 11.06 19.30
N PRO A 181 1.49 11.71 20.44
CA PRO A 181 0.10 11.82 20.85
C PRO A 181 -0.74 12.51 19.77
N ALA A 182 -1.89 11.96 19.45
CA ALA A 182 -2.75 12.46 18.39
C ALA A 182 -3.53 13.72 18.77
N ASP A 183 -3.52 14.11 20.04
CA ASP A 183 -4.18 15.30 20.59
C ASP A 183 -3.30 16.55 20.56
N GLY A 184 -2.07 16.46 20.03
CA GLY A 184 -1.12 17.57 19.97
C GLY A 184 -0.54 17.99 21.32
N SER A 185 -0.66 17.14 22.35
CA SER A 185 -0.12 17.45 23.69
C SER A 185 1.42 17.42 23.76
N ALA A 186 2.08 16.80 22.78
CA ALA A 186 3.53 16.84 22.68
C ALA A 186 4.01 18.21 22.14
N PRO A 187 5.10 18.79 22.69
CA PRO A 187 5.68 20.01 22.13
C PRO A 187 6.16 19.80 20.69
N ILE A 188 5.91 20.79 19.83
CA ILE A 188 6.38 20.80 18.42
C ILE A 188 7.57 21.75 18.23
N ASP A 189 8.34 22.00 19.26
CA ASP A 189 9.50 22.90 19.30
C ASP A 189 10.84 22.23 19.00
N GLY A 190 10.81 21.00 18.52
CA GLY A 190 11.98 20.17 18.26
C GLY A 190 12.49 19.38 19.47
N SER A 191 11.98 19.63 20.67
CA SER A 191 12.36 18.89 21.89
C SER A 191 11.45 17.70 22.19
N GLY A 192 10.21 17.71 21.68
CA GLY A 192 9.18 16.75 21.99
C GLY A 192 8.42 16.16 20.79
N ASP A 193 8.94 16.34 19.58
CA ASP A 193 8.29 15.94 18.31
C ASP A 193 8.17 14.43 18.15
N GLY A 194 7.28 13.83 18.90
CA GLY A 194 7.12 12.40 18.98
C GLY A 194 8.33 11.69 19.62
N SER A 195 8.06 10.73 20.45
CA SER A 195 9.11 9.91 21.08
C SER A 195 9.80 9.05 20.03
N LEU A 196 11.12 9.08 19.99
CA LEU A 196 11.90 8.13 19.20
C LEU A 196 11.76 6.73 19.79
N VAL A 197 11.17 5.82 19.04
CA VAL A 197 11.07 4.41 19.44
C VAL A 197 12.38 3.69 19.10
N ARG A 198 12.80 3.74 17.84
CA ARG A 198 14.04 3.13 17.37
C ARG A 198 14.47 3.65 16.01
N SER A 199 15.79 3.57 15.75
CA SER A 199 16.35 3.82 14.42
C SER A 199 17.02 2.58 13.87
N GLY A 200 16.93 2.39 12.57
CA GLY A 200 17.57 1.29 11.84
C GLY A 200 17.07 1.24 10.42
N ASP A 201 17.86 0.66 9.53
CA ASP A 201 17.51 0.51 8.13
C ASP A 201 17.80 -0.93 7.69
N PRO A 202 16.81 -1.58 7.16
CA PRO A 202 15.39 -1.22 7.03
C PRO A 202 14.60 -1.37 8.34
N LEU A 203 13.36 -0.83 8.38
CA LEU A 203 12.49 -0.87 9.55
C LEU A 203 11.05 -1.17 9.17
N TYR A 204 10.52 -2.31 9.67
CA TYR A 204 9.11 -2.70 9.56
C TYR A 204 8.54 -2.99 10.94
N PHE A 205 7.27 -2.70 11.14
CA PHE A 205 6.63 -2.97 12.40
C PHE A 205 5.13 -3.16 12.24
N ASP A 206 4.54 -3.83 13.22
CA ASP A 206 3.11 -3.96 13.42
C ASP A 206 2.77 -3.76 14.89
N TRP A 207 1.62 -3.14 15.18
CA TRP A 207 1.20 -2.89 16.54
C TRP A 207 0.61 -4.13 17.22
N LEU A 208 1.12 -4.48 18.40
CA LEU A 208 0.53 -5.48 19.29
C LEU A 208 -0.61 -4.88 20.12
N ASN A 209 -0.43 -3.65 20.58
CA ASN A 209 -1.38 -2.86 21.34
C ASN A 209 -0.91 -1.40 21.37
N GLY A 210 -1.56 -0.53 22.16
CA GLY A 210 -1.22 0.91 22.19
C GLY A 210 0.17 1.25 22.74
N ASP A 211 0.86 0.31 23.40
CA ASP A 211 2.19 0.53 24.00
C ASP A 211 3.29 -0.43 23.53
N ARG A 212 2.95 -1.39 22.66
CA ARG A 212 3.89 -2.40 22.15
C ARG A 212 3.73 -2.65 20.67
N LEU A 213 4.83 -2.93 20.03
CA LEU A 213 4.89 -3.31 18.62
C LEU A 213 5.83 -4.51 18.43
N PHE A 214 5.58 -5.26 17.37
CA PHE A 214 6.50 -6.28 16.85
C PHE A 214 7.24 -5.67 15.67
N ALA A 215 8.58 -5.72 15.69
CA ALA A 215 9.38 -5.01 14.71
C ALA A 215 10.52 -5.86 14.16
N HIS A 216 10.80 -5.64 12.88
CA HIS A 216 12.02 -6.09 12.22
C HIS A 216 12.85 -4.87 11.83
N ILE A 217 14.06 -4.75 12.34
CA ILE A 217 14.92 -3.59 12.20
C ILE A 217 16.34 -4.04 11.85
N GLY A 218 16.86 -3.51 10.75
CA GLY A 218 18.19 -3.84 10.26
C GLY A 218 18.31 -5.25 9.66
N THR A 219 19.50 -5.61 9.22
CA THR A 219 19.81 -6.88 8.56
C THR A 219 21.01 -7.57 9.18
N GLY A 220 21.19 -8.86 8.87
CA GLY A 220 22.35 -9.64 9.31
C GLY A 220 22.40 -9.85 10.82
N ASP A 221 23.62 -9.96 11.36
CA ASP A 221 23.87 -10.29 12.77
C ASP A 221 23.41 -9.19 13.75
N ASP A 222 23.37 -7.94 13.29
CA ASP A 222 22.90 -6.78 14.07
C ASP A 222 21.38 -6.54 13.93
N GLY A 223 20.71 -7.32 13.08
CA GLY A 223 19.28 -7.24 12.87
C GLY A 223 18.50 -7.63 14.12
N PHE A 224 17.39 -6.95 14.35
CA PHE A 224 16.45 -7.21 15.43
C PHE A 224 15.09 -7.64 14.87
N LEU A 225 14.57 -8.74 15.40
CA LEU A 225 13.18 -9.15 15.19
C LEU A 225 12.60 -9.49 16.56
N GLY A 226 11.56 -8.77 16.98
CA GLY A 226 10.98 -9.01 18.31
C GLY A 226 10.04 -7.88 18.76
N GLU A 227 9.66 -7.95 20.04
CA GLU A 227 8.79 -6.96 20.66
C GLU A 227 9.58 -5.75 21.17
N ILE A 228 9.06 -4.57 20.91
CA ILE A 228 9.58 -3.30 21.40
C ILE A 228 8.41 -2.53 22.03
N ALA A 229 8.64 -1.88 23.19
CA ALA A 229 7.70 -0.92 23.71
C ALA A 229 7.74 0.40 22.91
N ALA A 230 6.66 1.16 22.94
CA ALA A 230 6.59 2.47 22.29
C ALA A 230 7.61 3.49 22.83
N ASP A 231 8.21 3.23 24.00
CA ASP A 231 9.34 4.00 24.56
C ASP A 231 10.72 3.53 24.04
N GLY A 232 10.75 2.61 23.09
CA GLY A 232 11.99 2.04 22.52
C GLY A 232 12.64 0.92 23.33
N THR A 233 12.09 0.55 24.48
CA THR A 233 12.65 -0.53 25.32
C THR A 233 12.31 -1.89 24.70
N ALA A 234 13.34 -2.66 24.33
CA ALA A 234 13.15 -4.03 23.85
C ALA A 234 12.56 -4.93 24.95
N LYS A 235 11.61 -5.76 24.57
CA LYS A 235 10.97 -6.75 25.45
C LYS A 235 11.34 -8.14 24.99
N GLY A 236 12.11 -8.85 25.82
CA GLY A 236 12.56 -10.20 25.52
C GLY A 236 13.78 -10.28 24.60
N ALA A 237 14.13 -11.50 24.23
CA ALA A 237 15.23 -11.77 23.30
C ALA A 237 14.75 -11.59 21.86
N SER A 238 15.63 -11.06 20.99
CA SER A 238 15.39 -11.10 19.55
C SER A 238 15.17 -12.55 19.10
N LEU A 239 14.16 -12.77 18.27
CA LEU A 239 14.00 -14.04 17.58
C LEU A 239 15.21 -14.21 16.65
N LYS A 240 15.90 -15.36 16.76
CA LYS A 240 17.18 -15.57 16.08
C LYS A 240 17.08 -15.39 14.57
N ALA A 241 18.05 -14.63 14.06
CA ALA A 241 18.33 -14.41 12.66
C ALA A 241 17.14 -13.91 11.86
N PRO A 242 16.81 -12.61 11.98
CA PRO A 242 16.05 -11.96 10.93
C PRO A 242 16.83 -12.20 9.63
N GLY A 243 16.13 -12.69 8.64
CA GLY A 243 16.69 -12.84 7.30
C GLY A 243 16.71 -11.52 6.57
N ASP A 244 16.69 -11.64 5.26
CA ASP A 244 16.41 -10.52 4.39
C ASP A 244 15.11 -9.87 4.78
N PHE A 245 15.25 -8.57 4.89
CA PHE A 245 14.21 -7.72 5.30
C PHE A 245 12.93 -7.93 4.54
N ARG A 246 11.91 -8.38 5.22
CA ARG A 246 10.51 -8.03 4.99
C ARG A 246 9.64 -8.35 6.19
N THR A 247 8.60 -7.60 6.25
CA THR A 247 7.40 -7.57 7.06
C THR A 247 7.39 -8.58 8.20
N ALA A 248 7.50 -8.06 9.40
CA ALA A 248 7.08 -8.77 10.59
C ALA A 248 5.63 -8.39 10.86
N ILE A 249 4.72 -9.34 10.84
CA ILE A 249 3.30 -9.13 11.03
C ILE A 249 2.77 -9.94 12.20
N VAL A 250 1.67 -9.45 12.78
CA VAL A 250 1.01 -10.05 13.94
C VAL A 250 -0.43 -10.41 13.56
N SER A 251 -0.92 -11.54 14.06
CA SER A 251 -2.33 -11.91 13.90
C SER A 251 -3.25 -10.97 14.69
N ALA A 252 -4.51 -10.84 14.27
CA ALA A 252 -5.48 -9.95 14.91
C ALA A 252 -5.74 -10.26 16.38
N ASP A 253 -5.56 -11.51 16.81
CA ASP A 253 -5.65 -11.94 18.21
C ASP A 253 -4.33 -11.72 19.00
N HIS A 254 -3.28 -11.25 18.33
CA HIS A 254 -1.94 -11.03 18.86
C HIS A 254 -1.23 -12.28 19.41
N GLU A 255 -1.69 -13.48 19.07
CA GLU A 255 -1.12 -14.75 19.54
C GLU A 255 -0.07 -15.32 18.58
N SER A 256 -0.15 -14.97 17.29
CA SER A 256 0.71 -15.49 16.24
C SER A 256 1.47 -14.39 15.52
N ILE A 257 2.63 -14.74 14.97
CA ILE A 257 3.49 -13.87 14.16
C ILE A 257 3.85 -14.57 12.86
N ALA A 258 4.05 -13.78 11.82
CA ALA A 258 4.64 -14.26 10.59
C ALA A 258 5.77 -13.32 10.11
N PHE A 259 6.83 -13.91 9.57
CA PHE A 259 8.02 -13.19 9.11
C PHE A 259 8.80 -14.01 8.09
N VAL A 260 9.76 -13.39 7.43
CA VAL A 260 10.68 -14.08 6.52
C VAL A 260 12.03 -14.27 7.20
N ARG A 261 12.55 -15.49 7.12
CA ARG A 261 13.90 -15.86 7.58
C ARG A 261 14.73 -16.33 6.39
N GLY A 262 15.95 -15.84 6.26
CA GLY A 262 16.85 -16.27 5.16
C GLY A 262 17.69 -15.12 4.60
N ALA A 263 18.56 -15.42 3.65
CA ALA A 263 19.51 -14.45 3.11
C ALA A 263 19.09 -13.91 1.72
N ILE A 264 19.44 -12.63 1.44
CA ILE A 264 19.20 -11.96 0.13
C ILE A 264 19.78 -12.82 -1.00
N GLY A 265 18.93 -13.15 -1.97
CA GLY A 265 19.33 -13.96 -3.13
C GLY A 265 19.49 -15.46 -2.86
N GLY A 266 19.23 -15.92 -1.61
CA GLY A 266 19.18 -17.33 -1.24
C GLY A 266 17.74 -17.84 -1.08
N PRO A 267 17.56 -19.12 -0.72
CA PRO A 267 16.28 -19.62 -0.29
C PRO A 267 15.93 -19.01 1.08
N GLY A 268 14.79 -18.32 1.14
CA GLY A 268 14.18 -17.85 2.38
C GLY A 268 13.14 -18.84 2.89
N LYS A 269 12.62 -18.55 4.07
CA LYS A 269 11.47 -19.24 4.65
C LYS A 269 10.46 -18.23 5.14
N VAL A 270 9.24 -18.33 4.67
CA VAL A 270 8.10 -17.77 5.38
C VAL A 270 7.93 -18.60 6.64
N VAL A 271 7.93 -17.97 7.78
CA VAL A 271 7.74 -18.59 9.08
C VAL A 271 6.44 -18.07 9.68
N VAL A 272 5.62 -18.97 10.18
CA VAL A 272 4.43 -18.67 10.97
C VAL A 272 4.60 -19.39 12.31
N SER A 273 4.45 -18.70 13.41
CA SER A 273 4.59 -19.31 14.74
C SER A 273 3.77 -18.55 15.79
N ARG A 274 3.65 -19.10 16.99
CA ARG A 274 3.24 -18.31 18.13
C ARG A 274 4.30 -17.25 18.48
N ARG A 275 3.90 -16.18 19.16
CA ARG A 275 4.80 -15.09 19.57
C ARG A 275 5.99 -15.55 20.43
N ASP A 276 5.82 -16.63 21.19
CA ASP A 276 6.90 -17.23 21.97
C ASP A 276 7.85 -18.13 21.13
N GLY A 277 7.60 -18.21 19.81
CA GLY A 277 8.37 -19.06 18.89
C GLY A 277 7.94 -20.54 18.87
N SER A 278 6.94 -20.92 19.66
CA SER A 278 6.38 -22.27 19.61
C SER A 278 5.47 -22.48 18.39
N ASN A 279 5.16 -23.73 18.07
CA ASN A 279 4.32 -24.11 16.92
C ASN A 279 4.81 -23.48 15.59
N GLU A 280 6.13 -23.55 15.35
CA GLU A 280 6.71 -22.98 14.14
C GLU A 280 6.39 -23.84 12.90
N HIS A 281 5.81 -23.23 11.89
CA HIS A 281 5.63 -23.76 10.55
C HIS A 281 6.43 -22.94 9.55
N SER A 282 6.92 -23.54 8.49
CA SER A 282 7.68 -22.79 7.50
C SER A 282 7.51 -23.30 6.08
N MET A 283 7.53 -22.37 5.12
CA MET A 283 7.48 -22.61 3.67
C MET A 283 8.72 -22.01 3.02
N THR A 284 9.41 -22.80 2.18
CA THR A 284 10.56 -22.27 1.40
C THR A 284 10.09 -21.36 0.28
N VAL A 285 10.75 -20.21 0.13
CA VAL A 285 10.48 -19.17 -0.86
C VAL A 285 11.79 -18.64 -1.44
N TYR A 286 11.71 -17.95 -2.57
CA TYR A 286 12.84 -17.27 -3.20
C TYR A 286 12.49 -15.84 -3.54
N GLY A 287 13.49 -14.96 -3.50
CA GLY A 287 13.30 -13.55 -3.77
C GLY A 287 12.52 -12.83 -2.70
N GLN A 288 12.05 -11.66 -3.03
CA GLN A 288 11.25 -10.84 -2.14
C GLN A 288 9.88 -11.47 -1.88
N THR A 289 9.38 -11.33 -0.67
CA THR A 289 8.16 -11.98 -0.20
C THR A 289 7.28 -10.96 0.49
N ALA A 290 5.99 -10.94 0.21
CA ALA A 290 5.01 -10.17 0.96
C ALA A 290 4.09 -11.10 1.75
N LEU A 291 3.69 -10.66 2.94
CA LEU A 291 2.88 -11.43 3.88
C LEU A 291 1.78 -10.55 4.48
N THR A 292 0.58 -11.10 4.66
CA THR A 292 -0.44 -10.50 5.53
C THR A 292 -1.25 -11.60 6.22
N PHE A 293 -1.64 -11.39 7.48
CA PHE A 293 -2.64 -12.25 8.13
C PHE A 293 -4.03 -11.96 7.57
N ASP A 294 -4.89 -12.96 7.60
CA ASP A 294 -6.33 -12.72 7.45
C ASP A 294 -6.87 -11.92 8.68
N PRO A 295 -7.98 -11.21 8.54
CA PRO A 295 -8.53 -10.38 9.61
C PRO A 295 -8.90 -11.14 10.89
N LYS A 296 -8.91 -12.47 10.87
CA LYS A 296 -9.20 -13.33 12.03
C LYS A 296 -7.96 -14.03 12.57
N GLY A 297 -6.82 -13.88 11.90
CA GLY A 297 -5.53 -14.45 12.32
C GLY A 297 -5.36 -15.94 12.04
N GLY A 298 -6.31 -16.60 11.36
CA GLY A 298 -6.26 -18.04 11.11
C GLY A 298 -5.35 -18.46 9.95
N SER A 299 -5.03 -17.56 9.06
CA SER A 299 -4.20 -17.84 7.86
C SER A 299 -3.28 -16.68 7.51
N VAL A 300 -2.14 -17.00 6.93
CA VAL A 300 -1.23 -16.04 6.31
C VAL A 300 -1.30 -16.16 4.80
N ALA A 301 -1.62 -15.06 4.13
CA ALA A 301 -1.47 -14.96 2.69
C ALA A 301 -0.03 -14.53 2.34
N SER A 302 0.54 -15.16 1.32
CA SER A 302 1.93 -14.92 0.91
C SER A 302 2.06 -14.92 -0.61
N ILE A 303 2.80 -13.96 -1.15
CA ILE A 303 3.33 -14.00 -2.51
C ILE A 303 4.84 -14.04 -2.49
N ALA A 304 5.41 -14.99 -3.22
CA ALA A 304 6.83 -15.16 -3.42
C ALA A 304 7.08 -16.10 -4.58
N SER A 305 8.28 -16.09 -5.16
CA SER A 305 8.67 -17.11 -6.12
C SER A 305 8.85 -18.47 -5.43
N ALA A 306 8.42 -19.53 -6.11
CA ALA A 306 8.67 -20.90 -5.69
C ALA A 306 10.04 -21.42 -6.15
N THR A 307 10.72 -20.76 -7.06
CA THR A 307 12.01 -21.14 -7.63
C THR A 307 13.00 -19.99 -7.64
N LYS A 308 14.29 -20.32 -7.65
CA LYS A 308 15.36 -19.33 -7.69
C LYS A 308 15.33 -18.52 -9.00
N GLU A 309 15.00 -19.17 -10.10
CA GLU A 309 14.95 -18.56 -11.44
C GLU A 309 13.81 -17.56 -11.59
N GLY A 310 12.73 -17.72 -10.82
CA GLY A 310 11.61 -16.82 -10.77
C GLY A 310 11.72 -15.72 -9.71
N ALA A 311 12.83 -15.70 -8.96
CA ALA A 311 13.03 -14.69 -7.91
C ALA A 311 13.19 -13.30 -8.51
N ALA A 312 12.51 -12.33 -7.92
CA ALA A 312 12.54 -10.91 -8.33
C ALA A 312 12.92 -10.02 -7.14
N GLY A 313 13.33 -8.80 -7.43
CA GLY A 313 13.66 -7.77 -6.43
C GLY A 313 12.43 -7.17 -5.72
N PHE A 314 11.23 -7.64 -6.04
CA PHE A 314 9.94 -7.28 -5.41
C PHE A 314 9.09 -8.55 -5.27
N PRO A 315 8.04 -8.56 -4.43
CA PRO A 315 7.17 -9.72 -4.28
C PRO A 315 6.48 -10.09 -5.59
N LEU A 316 6.70 -11.31 -6.06
CA LEU A 316 6.13 -11.81 -7.31
C LEU A 316 5.99 -13.32 -7.26
N GLY A 317 4.81 -13.85 -7.58
CA GLY A 317 4.59 -15.27 -7.66
C GLY A 317 3.15 -15.66 -7.38
N PRO A 318 2.86 -16.97 -7.23
CA PRO A 318 1.52 -17.43 -6.88
C PRO A 318 1.13 -16.93 -5.47
N LEU A 319 -0.14 -16.57 -5.30
CA LEU A 319 -0.71 -16.29 -4.00
C LEU A 319 -1.03 -17.60 -3.28
N LYS A 320 -0.39 -17.78 -2.15
CA LYS A 320 -0.57 -18.95 -1.28
C LYS A 320 -1.16 -18.57 0.06
N LEU A 321 -1.93 -19.48 0.62
CA LEU A 321 -2.41 -19.39 2.00
C LEU A 321 -1.71 -20.45 2.84
N ILE A 322 -1.29 -20.04 4.04
CA ILE A 322 -0.66 -20.90 5.05
C ILE A 322 -1.60 -20.89 6.26
N ASP A 323 -2.13 -22.03 6.65
CA ASP A 323 -2.90 -22.16 7.89
C ASP A 323 -1.97 -21.95 9.10
N ALA A 324 -2.32 -21.00 9.96
CA ALA A 324 -1.45 -20.60 11.07
C ALA A 324 -1.35 -21.68 12.16
N THR A 325 -2.29 -22.62 12.21
CA THR A 325 -2.34 -23.69 13.21
C THR A 325 -1.68 -24.98 12.73
N SER A 326 -2.03 -25.42 11.52
CA SER A 326 -1.54 -26.70 10.95
C SER A 326 -0.27 -26.55 10.13
N GLY A 327 -0.01 -25.34 9.59
CA GLY A 327 1.05 -25.09 8.63
C GLY A 327 0.73 -25.58 7.21
N ASP A 328 -0.51 -26.03 6.95
CA ASP A 328 -0.92 -26.48 5.63
C ASP A 328 -0.86 -25.31 4.63
N VAL A 329 -0.31 -25.59 3.44
CA VAL A 329 -0.14 -24.60 2.38
C VAL A 329 -0.99 -24.95 1.18
N ARG A 330 -1.77 -24.01 0.69
CA ARG A 330 -2.50 -24.14 -0.57
C ARG A 330 -2.31 -22.93 -1.46
N THR A 331 -2.30 -23.13 -2.77
CA THR A 331 -2.34 -22.03 -3.74
C THR A 331 -3.78 -21.56 -3.90
N LEU A 332 -4.01 -20.25 -3.76
CA LEU A 332 -5.30 -19.62 -3.99
C LEU A 332 -5.38 -19.03 -5.41
N ILE A 333 -4.34 -18.35 -5.86
CA ILE A 333 -4.25 -17.77 -7.21
C ILE A 333 -2.90 -18.15 -7.81
N ASP A 334 -2.96 -18.83 -8.97
CA ASP A 334 -1.76 -19.18 -9.74
C ASP A 334 -1.27 -17.98 -10.57
N GLY A 335 0.02 -18.05 -10.96
CA GLY A 335 0.66 -17.09 -11.85
C GLY A 335 1.38 -15.97 -11.12
N LEU A 336 1.54 -14.84 -11.79
CA LEU A 336 2.36 -13.73 -11.31
C LEU A 336 1.49 -12.70 -10.58
N VAL A 337 1.23 -12.93 -9.30
CA VAL A 337 0.58 -11.96 -8.40
C VAL A 337 1.65 -11.01 -7.87
N VAL A 338 1.36 -9.70 -7.88
CA VAL A 338 2.27 -8.64 -7.44
C VAL A 338 1.80 -7.93 -6.17
N ALA A 339 0.50 -8.01 -5.86
CA ALA A 339 -0.08 -7.48 -4.62
C ALA A 339 -1.41 -8.15 -4.33
N PHE A 340 -1.83 -8.09 -3.06
CA PHE A 340 -3.13 -8.61 -2.63
C PHE A 340 -3.60 -7.94 -1.34
N TRP A 341 -4.92 -7.94 -1.12
CA TRP A 341 -5.57 -7.36 0.07
C TRP A 341 -6.74 -8.23 0.50
N TRP A 342 -6.79 -8.55 1.78
CA TRP A 342 -7.92 -9.23 2.39
C TRP A 342 -9.13 -8.32 2.51
N SER A 343 -10.33 -8.83 2.20
CA SER A 343 -11.57 -8.17 2.60
C SER A 343 -11.69 -8.15 4.14
N PRO A 344 -12.33 -7.13 4.74
CA PRO A 344 -12.51 -7.05 6.20
C PRO A 344 -13.17 -8.28 6.84
N ASP A 345 -14.07 -8.95 6.14
CA ASP A 345 -14.73 -10.18 6.63
C ASP A 345 -13.87 -11.46 6.47
N GLY A 346 -12.72 -11.34 5.80
CA GLY A 346 -11.77 -12.44 5.56
C GLY A 346 -12.24 -13.49 4.54
N LYS A 347 -13.31 -13.23 3.78
CA LYS A 347 -13.84 -14.22 2.83
C LYS A 347 -13.30 -14.08 1.43
N THR A 348 -12.82 -12.89 1.08
CA THR A 348 -12.32 -12.56 -0.26
C THR A 348 -10.92 -11.98 -0.21
N ILE A 349 -10.10 -12.31 -1.17
CA ILE A 349 -8.84 -11.61 -1.44
C ILE A 349 -8.95 -10.93 -2.80
N ALA A 350 -8.68 -9.64 -2.85
CA ALA A 350 -8.41 -8.92 -4.08
C ALA A 350 -6.91 -8.98 -4.38
N ALA A 351 -6.55 -9.35 -5.61
CA ALA A 351 -5.15 -9.50 -6.01
C ALA A 351 -4.88 -8.89 -7.39
N LEU A 352 -3.77 -8.21 -7.53
CA LEU A 352 -3.26 -7.76 -8.83
C LEU A 352 -2.40 -8.86 -9.44
N ARG A 353 -2.83 -9.36 -10.60
CA ARG A 353 -2.12 -10.38 -11.36
C ARG A 353 -1.64 -9.80 -12.68
N VAL A 354 -0.37 -10.03 -12.97
CA VAL A 354 0.29 -9.67 -14.23
C VAL A 354 0.21 -10.86 -15.19
N GLN A 355 -0.17 -10.60 -16.42
CA GLN A 355 -0.24 -11.63 -17.47
C GLN A 355 0.15 -11.05 -18.83
N PRO A 356 0.69 -11.87 -19.76
CA PRO A 356 0.88 -11.44 -21.14
C PRO A 356 -0.43 -10.99 -21.75
N SER A 357 -0.42 -9.87 -22.48
CA SER A 357 -1.59 -9.43 -23.25
C SER A 357 -1.88 -10.43 -24.36
N ILE A 358 -3.14 -10.86 -24.45
CA ILE A 358 -3.60 -11.67 -25.59
C ILE A 358 -3.92 -10.71 -26.74
N VAL A 359 -2.92 -10.08 -27.31
CA VAL A 359 -3.07 -9.41 -28.59
C VAL A 359 -3.12 -10.49 -29.64
N SER A 360 -4.26 -10.65 -30.33
CA SER A 360 -4.36 -11.50 -31.52
C SER A 360 -3.23 -11.17 -32.49
N ALA A 361 -2.36 -12.14 -32.73
CA ALA A 361 -1.29 -12.00 -33.69
C ALA A 361 -1.89 -11.59 -35.04
N THR A 362 -1.72 -10.35 -35.44
CA THR A 362 -1.93 -9.96 -36.84
C THR A 362 -0.86 -10.68 -37.67
N PRO A 363 -1.22 -11.35 -38.78
CA PRO A 363 -0.26 -12.05 -39.62
C PRO A 363 0.46 -11.06 -40.54
N SER A 364 1.28 -10.22 -39.95
CA SER A 364 2.15 -9.32 -40.68
C SER A 364 3.52 -9.41 -40.03
N GLY A 365 4.52 -9.92 -40.77
CA GLY A 365 5.87 -10.18 -40.32
C GLY A 365 6.71 -8.96 -39.97
N ALA A 366 6.20 -8.12 -39.07
CA ALA A 366 6.93 -7.07 -38.40
C ALA A 366 7.71 -7.65 -37.19
N PRO A 367 8.88 -7.10 -36.83
CA PRO A 367 9.66 -7.60 -35.72
C PRO A 367 8.84 -7.54 -34.43
N SER A 368 8.88 -8.65 -33.67
CA SER A 368 8.18 -8.83 -32.42
C SER A 368 8.40 -7.65 -31.47
N GLN A 369 7.35 -6.86 -31.23
CA GLN A 369 7.26 -6.08 -29.99
C GLN A 369 7.27 -7.07 -28.83
N GLU A 370 7.96 -6.71 -27.74
CA GLU A 370 7.82 -7.46 -26.50
C GLU A 370 6.32 -7.57 -26.16
N PRO A 371 5.86 -8.74 -25.67
CA PRO A 371 4.46 -8.92 -25.39
C PRO A 371 3.99 -7.86 -24.39
N ASP A 372 2.97 -7.11 -24.77
CA ASP A 372 2.32 -6.18 -23.85
C ASP A 372 1.88 -6.93 -22.59
N THR A 373 2.10 -6.36 -21.45
CA THR A 373 1.75 -6.94 -20.16
C THR A 373 0.47 -6.29 -19.65
N GLU A 374 -0.52 -7.11 -19.29
CA GLU A 374 -1.77 -6.64 -18.69
C GLU A 374 -1.77 -6.89 -17.18
N VAL A 375 -2.34 -5.94 -16.45
CA VAL A 375 -2.64 -6.09 -15.03
C VAL A 375 -4.14 -6.32 -14.87
N ARG A 376 -4.53 -7.35 -14.13
CA ARG A 376 -5.92 -7.64 -13.81
C ARG A 376 -6.13 -7.72 -12.32
N LEU A 377 -7.23 -7.15 -11.85
CA LEU A 377 -7.72 -7.37 -10.50
C LEU A 377 -8.51 -8.68 -10.48
N ILE A 378 -8.13 -9.56 -9.56
CA ILE A 378 -8.76 -10.87 -9.34
C ILE A 378 -9.37 -10.85 -7.94
N PHE A 379 -10.65 -11.11 -7.83
CA PHE A 379 -11.29 -11.45 -6.56
C PHE A 379 -11.30 -12.96 -6.39
N ALA A 380 -10.77 -13.45 -5.28
CA ALA A 380 -10.74 -14.88 -4.98
C ALA A 380 -11.52 -15.17 -3.70
N ASP A 381 -12.54 -16.02 -3.78
CA ASP A 381 -13.22 -16.56 -2.61
C ASP A 381 -12.27 -17.50 -1.87
N VAL A 382 -12.00 -17.17 -0.62
CA VAL A 382 -10.99 -17.85 0.21
C VAL A 382 -11.37 -19.30 0.47
N ALA A 383 -12.64 -19.60 0.68
CA ALA A 383 -13.09 -20.93 1.04
C ALA A 383 -13.11 -21.89 -0.17
N SER A 384 -13.67 -21.44 -1.28
CA SER A 384 -13.85 -22.29 -2.47
C SER A 384 -12.69 -22.22 -3.47
N GLY A 385 -11.85 -21.17 -3.40
CA GLY A 385 -10.83 -20.89 -4.41
C GLY A 385 -11.39 -20.40 -5.75
N LYS A 386 -12.68 -20.11 -5.85
CA LYS A 386 -13.27 -19.53 -7.06
C LYS A 386 -12.77 -18.11 -7.26
N THR A 387 -12.47 -17.77 -8.51
CA THR A 387 -11.97 -16.43 -8.84
C THR A 387 -12.90 -15.71 -9.81
N LEU A 388 -13.03 -14.40 -9.64
CA LEU A 388 -13.65 -13.46 -10.55
C LEU A 388 -12.57 -12.49 -11.05
N SER A 389 -12.33 -12.48 -12.37
CA SER A 389 -11.37 -11.57 -12.99
C SER A 389 -12.09 -10.33 -13.48
N GLN A 390 -11.64 -9.16 -13.01
CA GLN A 390 -12.10 -7.87 -13.48
C GLN A 390 -11.49 -7.51 -14.85
N PRO A 391 -12.03 -6.53 -15.58
CA PRO A 391 -11.38 -5.92 -16.73
C PRO A 391 -9.96 -5.45 -16.41
N ILE A 392 -9.19 -5.13 -17.46
CA ILE A 392 -7.82 -4.62 -17.32
C ILE A 392 -7.81 -3.41 -16.38
N VAL A 393 -6.90 -3.46 -15.40
CA VAL A 393 -6.59 -2.36 -14.51
C VAL A 393 -5.38 -1.62 -15.06
N ARG A 394 -5.42 -0.29 -15.00
CA ARG A 394 -4.29 0.57 -15.36
C ARG A 394 -3.83 1.34 -14.12
N PRO A 395 -3.06 0.71 -13.22
CA PRO A 395 -2.67 1.35 -11.97
C PRO A 395 -1.94 2.68 -12.23
N ALA A 396 -2.27 3.70 -11.44
CA ALA A 396 -1.62 5.00 -11.52
C ALA A 396 -0.14 4.89 -11.15
N GLU A 397 0.73 5.66 -11.81
CA GLU A 397 2.18 5.60 -11.59
C GLU A 397 2.55 5.83 -10.12
N ARG A 398 1.91 6.81 -9.48
CA ARG A 398 2.13 7.12 -8.07
C ARG A 398 1.69 5.98 -7.16
N PHE A 399 0.58 5.30 -7.47
CA PHE A 399 0.14 4.11 -6.74
C PHE A 399 1.19 2.99 -6.83
N VAL A 400 1.73 2.73 -8.03
CA VAL A 400 2.76 1.72 -8.25
C VAL A 400 4.04 2.03 -7.49
N SER A 401 4.53 3.27 -7.58
CA SER A 401 5.82 3.66 -7.02
C SER A 401 5.81 3.85 -5.50
N SER A 402 4.68 4.30 -4.93
CA SER A 402 4.62 4.70 -3.53
C SER A 402 3.93 3.68 -2.63
N LEU A 403 2.81 3.09 -3.07
CA LEU A 403 2.04 2.15 -2.24
C LEU A 403 2.29 0.70 -2.64
N LEU A 404 2.21 0.37 -3.94
CA LEU A 404 2.26 -1.01 -4.40
C LEU A 404 3.58 -1.71 -4.05
N ALA A 405 4.69 -0.96 -4.07
CA ALA A 405 6.01 -1.47 -3.69
C ALA A 405 6.06 -1.96 -2.23
N TYR A 406 5.19 -1.44 -1.36
CA TYR A 406 5.11 -1.72 0.07
C TYR A 406 3.67 -2.04 0.51
N PHE A 407 2.86 -2.64 -0.38
CA PHE A 407 1.43 -2.83 -0.17
C PHE A 407 1.11 -3.60 1.11
N ASP A 408 1.93 -4.60 1.46
CA ASP A 408 1.78 -5.42 2.65
C ASP A 408 1.98 -4.62 3.94
N GLN A 409 2.88 -3.64 3.94
CA GLN A 409 3.06 -2.71 5.05
C GLN A 409 1.90 -1.69 5.11
N TYR A 410 1.55 -1.08 3.98
CA TYR A 410 0.44 -0.13 3.92
C TYR A 410 -0.92 -0.76 4.22
N ALA A 411 -1.11 -2.05 3.95
CA ALA A 411 -2.34 -2.76 4.30
C ALA A 411 -2.66 -2.77 5.80
N LEU A 412 -1.66 -2.57 6.67
CA LEU A 412 -1.84 -2.48 8.12
C LEU A 412 -2.49 -1.15 8.55
N SER A 413 -2.28 -0.08 7.79
CA SER A 413 -2.63 1.30 8.17
C SER A 413 -3.59 1.99 7.21
N HIS A 414 -3.70 1.53 5.96
CA HIS A 414 -4.44 2.19 4.89
C HIS A 414 -5.41 1.20 4.22
N ARG A 415 -6.68 1.39 4.43
CA ARG A 415 -7.72 0.45 3.99
C ARG A 415 -8.17 0.76 2.57
N LEU A 416 -7.89 -0.14 1.63
CA LEU A 416 -8.42 -0.07 0.27
C LEU A 416 -9.81 -0.71 0.16
N TRP A 417 -10.13 -1.70 0.98
CA TRP A 417 -11.43 -2.34 1.01
C TRP A 417 -12.47 -1.52 1.78
N ALA A 418 -13.69 -1.48 1.23
CA ALA A 418 -14.85 -0.98 1.95
C ALA A 418 -15.10 -1.79 3.22
N PRO A 419 -15.57 -1.16 4.33
CA PRO A 419 -15.78 -1.86 5.61
C PRO A 419 -16.80 -2.99 5.52
N ASP A 420 -17.74 -2.93 4.57
CA ASP A 420 -18.73 -3.98 4.30
C ASP A 420 -18.22 -5.10 3.38
N SER A 421 -16.95 -5.06 2.96
CA SER A 421 -16.32 -6.03 2.07
C SER A 421 -16.91 -6.09 0.64
N SER A 422 -17.70 -5.10 0.22
CA SER A 422 -18.35 -5.09 -1.10
C SER A 422 -17.43 -4.66 -2.23
N SER A 423 -16.47 -3.80 -1.96
CA SER A 423 -15.63 -3.17 -2.99
C SER A 423 -14.23 -2.82 -2.50
N ILE A 424 -13.33 -2.58 -3.45
CA ILE A 424 -11.96 -2.11 -3.20
C ILE A 424 -11.67 -0.86 -4.04
N LEU A 425 -10.91 0.07 -3.47
CA LEU A 425 -10.42 1.25 -4.18
C LEU A 425 -9.16 0.93 -4.96
N MET A 426 -9.11 1.38 -6.21
CA MET A 426 -7.96 1.19 -7.08
C MET A 426 -7.62 2.51 -7.79
N PRO A 427 -6.48 3.14 -7.47
CA PRO A 427 -6.00 4.29 -8.22
C PRO A 427 -5.59 3.88 -9.63
N GLU A 428 -6.27 4.42 -10.64
CA GLU A 428 -6.08 4.06 -12.06
C GLU A 428 -5.94 5.30 -12.93
N ILE A 429 -5.34 5.14 -14.09
CA ILE A 429 -5.29 6.18 -15.13
C ILE A 429 -6.34 5.91 -16.22
N ASP A 430 -7.02 6.98 -16.64
CA ASP A 430 -7.92 6.95 -17.77
C ASP A 430 -7.17 6.93 -19.12
N GLU A 431 -7.90 6.97 -20.23
CA GLU A 431 -7.33 7.04 -21.58
C GLU A 431 -6.60 8.37 -21.85
N GLY A 432 -6.95 9.43 -21.14
CA GLY A 432 -6.31 10.75 -21.19
C GLY A 432 -5.01 10.82 -20.36
N GLY A 433 -4.78 9.83 -19.48
CA GLY A 433 -3.66 9.78 -18.55
C GLY A 433 -3.93 10.56 -17.27
N ASN A 434 -5.21 10.87 -16.96
CA ASN A 434 -5.60 11.45 -15.68
C ASN A 434 -5.78 10.33 -14.65
N THR A 435 -5.42 10.60 -13.41
CA THR A 435 -5.60 9.66 -12.30
C THR A 435 -7.00 9.80 -11.70
N HIS A 436 -7.59 8.66 -11.37
CA HIS A 436 -8.88 8.54 -10.68
C HIS A 436 -8.83 7.41 -9.66
N VAL A 437 -9.64 7.51 -8.62
CA VAL A 437 -9.89 6.41 -7.69
C VAL A 437 -11.09 5.61 -8.20
N ILE A 438 -10.85 4.38 -8.62
CA ILE A 438 -11.90 3.50 -9.14
C ILE A 438 -12.37 2.56 -8.03
N VAL A 439 -13.67 2.60 -7.75
CA VAL A 439 -14.33 1.62 -6.86
C VAL A 439 -14.64 0.37 -7.67
N ARG A 440 -14.05 -0.76 -7.33
CA ARG A 440 -14.24 -2.04 -8.00
C ARG A 440 -14.94 -3.03 -7.09
N TYR A 441 -16.08 -3.53 -7.54
CA TYR A 441 -16.95 -4.40 -6.74
C TYR A 441 -16.54 -5.85 -6.81
N ALA A 442 -16.60 -6.53 -5.66
CA ALA A 442 -16.22 -7.94 -5.53
C ALA A 442 -17.20 -8.89 -6.23
N ASP A 443 -18.41 -8.47 -6.48
CA ASP A 443 -19.44 -9.23 -7.21
C ASP A 443 -19.37 -9.07 -8.74
N GLY A 444 -18.50 -8.17 -9.22
CA GLY A 444 -18.33 -7.90 -10.65
C GLY A 444 -19.25 -6.82 -11.21
N SER A 445 -19.99 -6.12 -10.37
CA SER A 445 -20.78 -4.96 -10.78
C SER A 445 -19.92 -3.88 -11.43
N ASP A 446 -20.53 -3.01 -12.21
CA ASP A 446 -19.86 -1.93 -12.92
C ASP A 446 -19.12 -1.00 -11.96
N PRO A 447 -17.89 -0.58 -12.28
CA PRO A 447 -17.09 0.26 -11.41
C PRO A 447 -17.64 1.67 -11.30
N ILE A 448 -17.38 2.34 -10.16
CA ILE A 448 -17.64 3.77 -9.96
C ILE A 448 -16.30 4.51 -9.98
N GLN A 449 -16.28 5.66 -10.66
CA GLN A 449 -15.14 6.56 -10.70
C GLN A 449 -15.32 7.72 -9.72
N LEU A 450 -14.28 7.97 -8.92
CA LEU A 450 -14.14 9.14 -8.07
C LEU A 450 -12.95 9.96 -8.54
N ASP A 451 -13.02 11.27 -8.40
CA ASP A 451 -11.86 12.13 -8.62
C ASP A 451 -10.85 11.95 -7.49
N GLY A 452 -9.57 12.00 -7.80
CA GLY A 452 -8.48 11.91 -6.83
C GLY A 452 -7.34 10.98 -7.24
N ASP A 453 -6.22 11.08 -6.52
CA ASP A 453 -5.01 10.25 -6.71
C ASP A 453 -5.05 8.99 -5.85
N PHE A 454 -5.51 9.12 -4.60
CA PHE A 454 -5.60 8.05 -3.62
C PHE A 454 -6.88 8.17 -2.82
N GLY A 455 -7.43 7.01 -2.44
CA GLY A 455 -8.55 6.94 -1.52
C GLY A 455 -8.34 5.82 -0.50
N PHE A 456 -8.74 6.07 0.76
CA PHE A 456 -8.66 5.08 1.82
C PHE A 456 -9.93 5.11 2.66
N TRP A 457 -10.53 3.93 2.84
CA TRP A 457 -11.74 3.76 3.61
C TRP A 457 -11.55 3.98 5.12
N SER A 458 -12.57 4.56 5.74
CA SER A 458 -12.71 4.51 7.19
C SER A 458 -12.95 3.06 7.66
N PRO A 459 -12.75 2.78 8.96
CA PRO A 459 -13.06 1.47 9.54
C PRO A 459 -14.54 1.12 9.48
#